data_a6a89edb33819b2281d1549d98613e44
#
_entry.id   a6a89edb33819b2281d1549d98613e44
#
_cell.length_a   1.000
_cell.length_b   1.000
_cell.length_c   1.000
_cell.angle_alpha   90.00
_cell.angle_beta   90.00
_cell.angle_gamma   90.00
#
_symmetry.space_group_name_H-M   'P 1'
#
loop_
_entity.id
_entity.type
_entity.pdbx_description
1 polymer ?
#
loop_
_entity_poly.entity_id
_entity_poly.type
_entity_poly.pdbx_seq_one_letter_code
_entity_poly.pdbx_strand_id
1 'polypeptide(L)'
;NIYIAFSWSGYFTNLLETFGIHLPEWLTINYKSAHAAFLASKGDEGLAAWQNAPMLGNLKVIFDLPAVVINILITYLVYRGTKESKNFSNAMVYIKLAIIALVIIVGAFYVDIDNWTPFMPNGFSGVMGGVSAVFFAYIGFDAVSTLAEESKNPQRDLPKGMIYSLVICTVVFIILALVITGMVSYELLGV
;
A
#
# COMPACT_ATOMS: atom_id res chain seq x y z
N ASN A 1 -5.47 1.64 10.32
CA ASN A 1 -5.28 0.29 9.75
C ASN A 1 -6.38 -0.13 8.77
N ILE A 2 -7.64 0.37 8.92
CA ILE A 2 -8.76 0.02 8.03
C ILE A 2 -8.47 0.46 6.57
N TYR A 3 -7.95 1.66 6.36
CA TYR A 3 -7.58 2.15 5.02
C TYR A 3 -6.53 1.27 4.33
N ILE A 4 -5.56 0.74 5.09
CA ILE A 4 -4.53 -0.15 4.55
C ILE A 4 -5.15 -1.47 4.07
N ALA A 5 -6.14 -2.00 4.79
CA ALA A 5 -6.84 -3.21 4.39
C ALA A 5 -7.65 -3.02 3.10
N PHE A 6 -8.28 -1.86 2.92
CA PHE A 6 -8.98 -1.53 1.67
C PHE A 6 -8.02 -1.35 0.50
N SER A 7 -6.90 -0.63 0.70
CA SER A 7 -5.88 -0.51 -0.35
C SER A 7 -5.30 -1.87 -0.73
N TRP A 8 -5.01 -2.73 0.26
CA TRP A 8 -4.55 -4.08 0.01
C TRP A 8 -5.58 -4.91 -0.78
N SER A 9 -6.86 -4.79 -0.42
CA SER A 9 -7.96 -5.45 -1.11
C SER A 9 -7.99 -5.09 -2.61
N GLY A 10 -7.87 -3.81 -2.95
CA GLY A 10 -7.84 -3.37 -4.33
C GLY A 10 -6.67 -3.98 -5.12
N TYR A 11 -5.45 -3.95 -4.57
CA TYR A 11 -4.30 -4.60 -5.21
C TYR A 11 -4.47 -6.11 -5.35
N PHE A 12 -5.04 -6.77 -4.34
CA PHE A 12 -5.30 -8.20 -4.35
C PHE A 12 -6.35 -8.58 -5.39
N THR A 13 -7.41 -7.80 -5.53
CA THR A 13 -8.45 -8.00 -6.55
C THR A 13 -7.87 -7.85 -7.95
N ASN A 14 -7.10 -6.81 -8.22
CA ASN A 14 -6.42 -6.63 -9.51
C ASN A 14 -5.46 -7.79 -9.83
N LEU A 15 -4.77 -8.31 -8.81
CA LEU A 15 -3.93 -9.50 -8.98
C LEU A 15 -4.77 -10.73 -9.36
N LEU A 16 -5.90 -10.97 -8.70
CA LEU A 16 -6.81 -12.08 -9.03
C LEU A 16 -7.35 -11.97 -10.47
N GLU A 17 -7.72 -10.77 -10.91
CA GLU A 17 -8.16 -10.51 -12.27
C GLU A 17 -7.09 -10.84 -13.31
N THR A 18 -5.83 -10.57 -13.00
CA THR A 18 -4.69 -10.96 -13.87
C THR A 18 -4.61 -12.49 -14.05
N PHE A 19 -5.06 -13.26 -13.05
CA PHE A 19 -5.16 -14.72 -13.15
C PHE A 19 -6.51 -15.21 -13.70
N GLY A 20 -7.40 -14.31 -14.15
CA GLY A 20 -8.71 -14.63 -14.70
C GLY A 20 -9.78 -14.95 -13.64
N ILE A 21 -9.54 -14.63 -12.36
CA ILE A 21 -10.49 -14.80 -11.27
C ILE A 21 -11.20 -13.46 -11.03
N HIS A 22 -12.46 -13.37 -11.46
CA HIS A 22 -13.26 -12.17 -11.25
C HIS A 22 -14.14 -12.33 -10.02
N LEU A 23 -13.91 -11.47 -9.02
CA LEU A 23 -14.80 -11.35 -7.87
C LEU A 23 -15.95 -10.40 -8.23
N PRO A 24 -17.18 -10.67 -7.74
CA PRO A 24 -18.28 -9.71 -7.91
C PRO A 24 -17.94 -8.35 -7.26
N GLU A 25 -18.20 -7.26 -7.95
CA GLU A 25 -17.84 -5.88 -7.54
C GLU A 25 -18.41 -5.49 -6.16
N TRP A 26 -19.58 -6.03 -5.80
CA TRP A 26 -20.18 -5.79 -4.49
C TRP A 26 -19.46 -6.51 -3.32
N LEU A 27 -18.49 -7.40 -3.62
CA LEU A 27 -17.60 -8.07 -2.66
C LEU A 27 -16.18 -7.44 -2.61
N THR A 28 -15.89 -6.45 -3.43
CA THR A 28 -14.56 -5.85 -3.56
C THR A 28 -14.52 -4.38 -3.19
N ILE A 29 -15.67 -3.79 -2.85
CA ILE A 29 -15.79 -2.37 -2.53
C ILE A 29 -16.52 -2.18 -1.19
N ASN A 30 -16.20 -1.12 -0.48
CA ASN A 30 -16.93 -0.77 0.73
C ASN A 30 -18.26 -0.05 0.43
N TYR A 31 -19.23 -0.22 1.30
CA TYR A 31 -20.57 0.34 1.14
C TYR A 31 -20.59 1.86 0.90
N LYS A 32 -19.74 2.62 1.60
CA LYS A 32 -19.66 4.07 1.48
C LYS A 32 -19.20 4.51 0.09
N SER A 33 -18.19 3.85 -0.46
CA SER A 33 -17.67 4.15 -1.79
C SER A 33 -18.66 3.78 -2.88
N ALA A 34 -19.31 2.63 -2.79
CA ALA A 34 -20.35 2.22 -3.71
C ALA A 34 -21.57 3.18 -3.69
N HIS A 35 -21.98 3.59 -2.51
CA HIS A 35 -23.09 4.54 -2.35
C HIS A 35 -22.72 5.94 -2.87
N ALA A 36 -21.49 6.40 -2.61
CA ALA A 36 -21.01 7.68 -3.12
C ALA A 36 -20.89 7.68 -4.65
N ALA A 37 -20.42 6.59 -5.25
CA ALA A 37 -20.35 6.42 -6.71
C ALA A 37 -21.76 6.44 -7.34
N PHE A 38 -22.72 5.79 -6.70
CA PHE A 38 -24.12 5.82 -7.13
C PHE A 38 -24.70 7.24 -7.09
N LEU A 39 -24.50 7.99 -5.99
CA LEU A 39 -25.00 9.37 -5.85
C LEU A 39 -24.32 10.34 -6.82
N ALA A 40 -23.04 10.14 -7.10
CA ALA A 40 -22.28 10.97 -8.03
C ALA A 40 -22.51 10.60 -9.51
N SER A 41 -23.17 9.47 -9.79
CA SER A 41 -23.26 8.85 -11.12
C SER A 41 -21.90 8.77 -11.82
N LYS A 42 -20.84 8.55 -11.05
CA LYS A 42 -19.44 8.48 -11.50
C LYS A 42 -18.76 7.26 -10.91
N GLY A 43 -17.92 6.64 -11.73
CA GLY A 43 -17.12 5.47 -11.34
C GLY A 43 -17.82 4.16 -11.69
N ASP A 44 -17.35 3.52 -12.74
CA ASP A 44 -17.99 2.32 -13.32
C ASP A 44 -18.08 1.17 -12.30
N GLU A 45 -17.02 0.89 -11.55
CA GLU A 45 -16.98 -0.20 -10.56
C GLU A 45 -17.91 0.02 -9.36
N GLY A 46 -17.93 1.23 -8.81
CA GLY A 46 -18.78 1.55 -7.67
C GLY A 46 -20.27 1.57 -8.03
N LEU A 47 -20.60 2.02 -9.24
CA LEU A 47 -21.95 2.02 -9.77
C LEU A 47 -22.43 0.59 -10.04
N ALA A 48 -21.61 -0.23 -10.68
CA ALA A 48 -21.89 -1.62 -10.96
C ALA A 48 -22.05 -2.44 -9.67
N ALA A 49 -21.17 -2.22 -8.67
CA ALA A 49 -21.30 -2.81 -7.35
C ALA A 49 -22.64 -2.47 -6.68
N TRP A 50 -23.08 -1.21 -6.81
CA TRP A 50 -24.38 -0.79 -6.24
C TRP A 50 -25.57 -1.41 -6.97
N GLN A 51 -25.51 -1.54 -8.29
CA GLN A 51 -26.59 -2.11 -9.11
C GLN A 51 -26.71 -3.60 -8.95
N ASN A 52 -25.58 -4.32 -8.92
CA ASN A 52 -25.51 -5.78 -8.91
C ASN A 52 -25.55 -6.38 -7.49
N ALA A 53 -25.54 -5.54 -6.45
CA ALA A 53 -25.56 -6.02 -5.07
C ALA A 53 -26.85 -6.78 -4.73
N PRO A 54 -26.78 -7.96 -4.11
CA PRO A 54 -27.95 -8.67 -3.64
C PRO A 54 -28.67 -7.88 -2.53
N MET A 55 -29.98 -7.95 -2.54
CA MET A 55 -30.85 -7.31 -1.56
C MET A 55 -31.25 -8.31 -0.47
N LEU A 56 -31.01 -7.97 0.78
CA LEU A 56 -31.54 -8.68 1.94
C LEU A 56 -32.61 -7.79 2.60
N GLY A 57 -33.87 -7.98 2.20
CA GLY A 57 -34.96 -7.06 2.58
C GLY A 57 -34.77 -5.67 1.93
N ASN A 58 -34.64 -4.63 2.76
CA ASN A 58 -34.42 -3.25 2.29
C ASN A 58 -32.96 -2.82 2.28
N LEU A 59 -32.02 -3.72 2.61
CA LEU A 59 -30.60 -3.42 2.67
C LEU A 59 -29.85 -4.09 1.52
N LYS A 60 -28.97 -3.34 0.85
CA LYS A 60 -28.03 -3.88 -0.12
C LYS A 60 -26.83 -4.48 0.61
N VAL A 61 -26.45 -5.69 0.25
CA VAL A 61 -25.29 -6.39 0.83
C VAL A 61 -24.07 -6.00 -0.01
N ILE A 62 -23.29 -5.06 0.50
CA ILE A 62 -22.04 -4.60 -0.11
C ILE A 62 -21.00 -4.59 0.99
N PHE A 63 -19.91 -5.33 0.81
CA PHE A 63 -18.78 -5.34 1.74
C PHE A 63 -17.52 -5.83 1.03
N ASP A 64 -16.39 -5.34 1.50
CA ASP A 64 -15.09 -5.70 0.96
C ASP A 64 -14.62 -7.03 1.60
N LEU A 65 -14.89 -8.14 0.92
CA LEU A 65 -14.57 -9.49 1.39
C LEU A 65 -13.05 -9.69 1.57
N PRO A 66 -12.17 -9.36 0.60
CA PRO A 66 -10.73 -9.50 0.78
C PRO A 66 -10.20 -8.70 1.98
N ALA A 67 -10.68 -7.47 2.19
CA ALA A 67 -10.30 -6.67 3.35
C ALA A 67 -10.73 -7.31 4.68
N VAL A 68 -11.92 -7.91 4.74
CA VAL A 68 -12.39 -8.63 5.92
C VAL A 68 -11.54 -9.88 6.17
N VAL A 69 -11.29 -10.67 5.14
CA VAL A 69 -10.51 -11.91 5.24
C VAL A 69 -9.08 -11.63 5.72
N ILE A 70 -8.39 -10.62 5.14
CA ILE A 70 -7.04 -10.31 5.58
C ILE A 70 -7.00 -9.82 7.04
N ASN A 71 -7.99 -9.04 7.48
CA ASN A 71 -8.07 -8.60 8.88
C ASN A 71 -8.28 -9.79 9.83
N ILE A 72 -9.13 -10.74 9.47
CA ILE A 72 -9.35 -11.97 10.27
C ILE A 72 -8.05 -12.79 10.31
N LEU A 73 -7.38 -12.98 9.19
CA LEU A 73 -6.12 -13.73 9.11
C LEU A 73 -5.03 -13.09 9.98
N ILE A 74 -4.85 -11.77 9.89
CA ILE A 74 -3.87 -11.05 10.71
C ILE A 74 -4.25 -11.15 12.19
N THR A 75 -5.52 -10.98 12.54
CA THR A 75 -6.00 -11.11 13.92
C THR A 75 -5.73 -12.51 14.47
N TYR A 76 -6.01 -13.54 13.68
CA TYR A 76 -5.72 -14.92 14.05
C TYR A 76 -4.23 -15.17 14.24
N LEU A 77 -3.38 -14.62 13.36
CA LEU A 77 -1.94 -14.72 13.45
C LEU A 77 -1.40 -14.08 14.73
N VAL A 78 -1.90 -12.89 15.08
CA VAL A 78 -1.53 -12.19 16.32
C VAL A 78 -2.01 -12.97 17.55
N TYR A 79 -3.21 -13.56 17.47
CA TYR A 79 -3.75 -14.39 18.56
C TYR A 79 -2.89 -15.64 18.82
N ARG A 80 -2.29 -16.25 17.77
CA ARG A 80 -1.40 -17.42 17.88
C ARG A 80 -0.10 -17.13 18.63
N GLY A 81 0.27 -15.87 18.76
CA GLY A 81 1.36 -15.43 19.61
C GLY A 81 2.45 -14.64 18.87
N THR A 82 3.24 -13.90 19.66
CA THR A 82 4.27 -12.97 19.16
C THR A 82 5.38 -13.63 18.35
N LYS A 83 5.72 -14.89 18.66
CA LYS A 83 6.81 -15.63 18.02
C LYS A 83 6.49 -15.97 16.55
N GLU A 84 5.28 -16.45 16.28
CA GLU A 84 4.82 -16.80 14.94
C GLU A 84 4.55 -15.54 14.12
N SER A 85 3.97 -14.52 14.73
CA SER A 85 3.75 -13.21 14.13
C SER A 85 5.08 -12.55 13.73
N LYS A 86 6.13 -12.65 14.56
CA LYS A 86 7.46 -12.13 14.23
C LYS A 86 8.08 -12.82 13.01
N ASN A 87 8.02 -14.13 12.94
CA ASN A 87 8.57 -14.89 11.81
C ASN A 87 7.84 -14.56 10.52
N PHE A 88 6.53 -14.46 10.57
CA PHE A 88 5.71 -14.05 9.42
C PHE A 88 6.04 -12.62 8.98
N SER A 89 6.11 -11.67 9.92
CA SER A 89 6.48 -10.28 9.63
C SER A 89 7.87 -10.18 9.00
N ASN A 90 8.85 -10.91 9.54
CA ASN A 90 10.21 -10.94 8.97
C ASN A 90 10.20 -11.50 7.54
N ALA A 91 9.48 -12.61 7.30
CA ALA A 91 9.35 -13.18 5.95
C ALA A 91 8.75 -12.16 4.97
N MET A 92 7.68 -11.45 5.37
CA MET A 92 7.05 -10.40 4.55
C MET A 92 8.03 -9.24 4.25
N VAL A 93 8.86 -8.85 5.23
CA VAL A 93 9.88 -7.81 5.02
C VAL A 93 10.93 -8.27 4.01
N TYR A 94 11.43 -9.51 4.11
CA TYR A 94 12.41 -10.03 3.15
C TYR A 94 11.83 -10.16 1.75
N ILE A 95 10.59 -10.63 1.60
CA ILE A 95 9.89 -10.69 0.31
C ILE A 95 9.74 -9.29 -0.29
N LYS A 96 9.29 -8.32 0.51
CA LYS A 96 9.15 -6.93 0.09
C LYS A 96 10.48 -6.33 -0.38
N LEU A 97 11.56 -6.53 0.37
CA LEU A 97 12.88 -6.04 -0.01
C LEU A 97 13.41 -6.73 -1.27
N ALA A 98 13.15 -8.03 -1.44
CA ALA A 98 13.54 -8.77 -2.64
C ALA A 98 12.79 -8.24 -3.88
N ILE A 99 11.48 -7.96 -3.76
CA ILE A 99 10.69 -7.38 -4.86
C ILE A 99 11.21 -5.97 -5.20
N ILE A 100 11.46 -5.12 -4.20
CA ILE A 100 11.99 -3.77 -4.43
C ILE A 100 13.36 -3.85 -5.10
N ALA A 101 14.25 -4.73 -4.63
CA ALA A 101 15.56 -4.92 -5.24
C ALA A 101 15.45 -5.41 -6.69
N LEU A 102 14.52 -6.34 -6.97
CA LEU A 102 14.26 -6.82 -8.32
C LEU A 102 13.80 -5.67 -9.23
N VAL A 103 12.85 -4.86 -8.77
CA VAL A 103 12.35 -3.69 -9.54
C VAL A 103 13.48 -2.70 -9.80
N ILE A 104 14.33 -2.41 -8.82
CA ILE A 104 15.48 -1.52 -8.98
C ILE A 104 16.47 -2.09 -9.99
N ILE A 105 16.84 -3.37 -9.84
CA ILE A 105 17.85 -4.01 -10.72
C ILE A 105 17.33 -4.10 -12.16
N VAL A 106 16.13 -4.62 -12.35
CA VAL A 106 15.53 -4.75 -13.70
C VAL A 106 15.24 -3.38 -14.28
N GLY A 107 14.63 -2.49 -13.50
CA GLY A 107 14.28 -1.16 -13.93
C GLY A 107 15.48 -0.30 -14.34
N ALA A 108 16.62 -0.47 -13.67
CA ALA A 108 17.84 0.26 -13.98
C ALA A 108 18.34 0.06 -15.43
N PHE A 109 18.01 -1.09 -16.06
CA PHE A 109 18.34 -1.35 -17.46
C PHE A 109 17.43 -0.60 -18.45
N TYR A 110 16.29 -0.11 -17.99
CA TYR A 110 15.29 0.58 -18.82
C TYR A 110 15.20 2.08 -18.51
N VAL A 111 16.14 2.62 -17.71
CA VAL A 111 16.19 4.05 -17.38
C VAL A 111 16.62 4.84 -18.60
N ASP A 112 15.78 5.82 -18.96
CA ASP A 112 16.10 6.86 -19.92
C ASP A 112 16.31 8.19 -19.19
N ILE A 113 17.49 8.78 -19.36
CA ILE A 113 17.90 10.02 -18.67
C ILE A 113 17.04 11.21 -19.12
N ASP A 114 16.51 11.17 -20.33
CA ASP A 114 15.65 12.23 -20.88
C ASP A 114 14.33 12.35 -20.10
N ASN A 115 13.87 11.29 -19.47
CA ASN A 115 12.67 11.30 -18.61
C ASN A 115 12.84 12.18 -17.35
N TRP A 116 14.07 12.50 -16.96
CA TRP A 116 14.33 13.39 -15.81
C TRP A 116 14.40 14.87 -16.21
N THR A 117 14.16 15.20 -17.48
CA THR A 117 14.22 16.58 -17.97
C THR A 117 12.82 17.07 -18.37
N PRO A 118 12.28 18.14 -17.74
CA PRO A 118 12.87 18.94 -16.67
C PRO A 118 12.77 18.28 -15.29
N PHE A 119 13.82 18.36 -14.45
CA PHE A 119 13.88 17.70 -13.14
C PHE A 119 12.81 18.21 -12.16
N MET A 120 12.34 19.43 -12.30
CA MET A 120 11.31 20.06 -11.47
C MET A 120 10.20 20.68 -12.32
N PRO A 121 9.36 19.88 -13.01
CA PRO A 121 8.36 20.39 -13.95
C PRO A 121 7.34 21.31 -13.27
N ASN A 122 6.96 21.02 -12.04
CA ASN A 122 6.00 21.80 -11.25
C ASN A 122 6.67 22.78 -10.27
N GLY A 123 7.99 22.98 -10.42
CA GLY A 123 8.77 23.88 -9.57
C GLY A 123 8.77 23.47 -8.09
N PHE A 124 9.16 24.39 -7.23
CA PHE A 124 9.25 24.16 -5.79
C PHE A 124 7.89 23.85 -5.13
N SER A 125 6.80 24.40 -5.66
CA SER A 125 5.45 24.11 -5.17
C SER A 125 5.06 22.65 -5.34
N GLY A 126 5.45 22.03 -6.46
CA GLY A 126 5.25 20.60 -6.70
C GLY A 126 6.04 19.73 -5.72
N VAL A 127 7.29 20.13 -5.42
CA VAL A 127 8.13 19.44 -4.41
C VAL A 127 7.46 19.49 -3.04
N MET A 128 6.94 20.64 -2.61
CA MET A 128 6.23 20.79 -1.32
C MET A 128 4.96 19.95 -1.24
N GLY A 129 4.22 19.85 -2.34
CA GLY A 129 3.07 18.92 -2.43
C GLY A 129 3.50 17.45 -2.23
N GLY A 130 4.60 17.06 -2.87
CA GLY A 130 5.18 15.72 -2.73
C GLY A 130 5.65 15.40 -1.30
N VAL A 131 6.23 16.38 -0.60
CA VAL A 131 6.69 16.21 0.81
C VAL A 131 5.54 15.77 1.71
N SER A 132 4.35 16.35 1.55
CA SER A 132 3.16 15.96 2.33
C SER A 132 2.75 14.51 2.06
N ALA A 133 2.79 14.07 0.81
CA ALA A 133 2.47 12.70 0.43
C ALA A 133 3.51 11.70 0.98
N VAL A 134 4.80 12.03 0.86
CA VAL A 134 5.90 11.19 1.36
C VAL A 134 5.89 11.10 2.89
N PHE A 135 5.47 12.14 3.60
CA PHE A 135 5.32 12.10 5.06
C PHE A 135 4.41 10.95 5.51
N PHE A 136 3.31 10.71 4.79
CA PHE A 136 2.41 9.60 5.10
C PHE A 136 3.05 8.22 4.90
N ALA A 137 4.07 8.09 4.05
CA ALA A 137 4.80 6.83 3.86
C ALA A 137 5.63 6.44 5.09
N TYR A 138 5.97 7.40 5.94
CA TYR A 138 6.70 7.18 7.18
C TYR A 138 5.80 7.02 8.42
N ILE A 139 4.48 7.08 8.27
CA ILE A 139 3.55 6.82 9.39
C ILE A 139 3.72 5.38 9.87
N GLY A 140 3.83 5.24 11.18
CA GLY A 140 4.09 3.96 11.84
C GLY A 140 5.51 3.82 12.40
N PHE A 141 6.38 4.76 12.09
CA PHE A 141 7.71 4.84 12.68
C PHE A 141 7.67 4.94 14.21
N ASP A 142 6.70 5.64 14.76
CA ASP A 142 6.40 5.77 16.18
C ASP A 142 5.96 4.44 16.82
N ALA A 143 5.36 3.53 16.03
CA ALA A 143 4.96 2.21 16.53
C ALA A 143 6.14 1.34 17.00
N VAL A 144 7.38 1.66 16.58
CA VAL A 144 8.59 0.99 17.09
C VAL A 144 8.74 1.19 18.61
N SER A 145 8.25 2.30 19.15
CA SER A 145 8.29 2.58 20.59
C SER A 145 7.46 1.59 21.42
N THR A 146 6.41 1.01 20.84
CA THR A 146 5.57 0.01 21.51
C THR A 146 6.28 -1.32 21.72
N LEU A 147 7.38 -1.58 20.98
CA LEU A 147 8.21 -2.78 21.12
C LEU A 147 9.23 -2.67 22.25
N ALA A 148 9.20 -1.59 23.03
CA ALA A 148 10.14 -1.35 24.13
C ALA A 148 10.14 -2.48 25.17
N GLU A 149 8.97 -3.03 25.47
CA GLU A 149 8.80 -4.11 26.45
C GLU A 149 9.35 -5.46 25.95
N GLU A 150 9.45 -5.66 24.63
CA GLU A 150 9.96 -6.88 24.03
C GLU A 150 11.47 -6.83 23.71
N SER A 151 12.08 -5.66 23.85
CA SER A 151 13.51 -5.44 23.56
C SER A 151 14.39 -5.76 24.78
N LYS A 152 15.53 -6.42 24.55
CA LYS A 152 16.50 -6.72 25.62
C LYS A 152 17.16 -5.47 26.20
N ASN A 153 17.47 -4.49 25.37
CA ASN A 153 18.09 -3.22 25.74
C ASN A 153 17.37 -2.05 25.03
N PRO A 154 16.14 -1.70 25.44
CA PRO A 154 15.30 -0.76 24.72
C PRO A 154 15.93 0.63 24.55
N GLN A 155 16.60 1.13 25.59
CA GLN A 155 17.23 2.45 25.57
C GLN A 155 18.33 2.61 24.51
N ARG A 156 19.00 1.51 24.13
CA ARG A 156 20.06 1.50 23.14
C ARG A 156 19.59 1.03 21.78
N ASP A 157 18.79 -0.02 21.76
CA ASP A 157 18.48 -0.75 20.51
C ASP A 157 17.33 -0.08 19.73
N LEU A 158 16.33 0.49 20.43
CA LEU A 158 15.22 1.19 19.78
C LEU A 158 15.68 2.44 19.02
N PRO A 159 16.42 3.40 19.61
CA PRO A 159 16.86 4.58 18.86
C PRO A 159 17.72 4.23 17.66
N LYS A 160 18.61 3.25 17.80
CA LYS A 160 19.45 2.78 16.68
C LYS A 160 18.62 2.13 15.59
N GLY A 161 17.70 1.23 15.95
CA GLY A 161 16.79 0.59 15.02
C GLY A 161 15.97 1.61 14.25
N MET A 162 15.43 2.61 14.94
CA MET A 162 14.66 3.70 14.33
C MET A 162 15.49 4.52 13.32
N ILE A 163 16.69 4.96 13.72
CA ILE A 163 17.56 5.76 12.84
C ILE A 163 18.00 4.94 11.62
N TYR A 164 18.45 3.70 11.82
CA TYR A 164 18.91 2.87 10.72
C TYR A 164 17.77 2.52 9.75
N SER A 165 16.59 2.19 10.24
CA SER A 165 15.45 1.92 9.38
C SER A 165 15.05 3.15 8.56
N LEU A 166 15.06 4.33 9.17
CA LEU A 166 14.74 5.59 8.51
C LEU A 166 15.74 5.91 7.39
N VAL A 167 17.05 5.79 7.67
CA VAL A 167 18.10 6.02 6.68
C VAL A 167 18.01 5.01 5.53
N ILE A 168 17.86 3.71 5.85
CA ILE A 168 17.75 2.67 4.82
C ILE A 168 16.52 2.88 3.96
N CYS A 169 15.35 3.13 4.56
CA CYS A 169 14.13 3.39 3.81
C CYS A 169 14.25 4.62 2.92
N THR A 170 14.86 5.70 3.41
CA THR A 170 15.07 6.92 2.61
C THR A 170 15.95 6.64 1.39
N VAL A 171 17.07 5.93 1.57
CA VAL A 171 17.96 5.58 0.46
C VAL A 171 17.23 4.70 -0.57
N VAL A 172 16.52 3.68 -0.10
CA VAL A 172 15.75 2.79 -0.97
C VAL A 172 14.67 3.56 -1.74
N PHE A 173 13.93 4.47 -1.08
CA PHE A 173 12.91 5.27 -1.74
C PHE A 173 13.49 6.22 -2.79
N ILE A 174 14.64 6.85 -2.52
CA ILE A 174 15.31 7.71 -3.51
C ILE A 174 15.70 6.89 -4.75
N ILE A 175 16.36 5.75 -4.56
CA ILE A 175 16.79 4.89 -5.67
C ILE A 175 15.57 4.39 -6.46
N LEU A 176 14.54 3.92 -5.77
CA LEU A 176 13.32 3.42 -6.40
C LEU A 176 12.62 4.53 -7.20
N ALA A 177 12.50 5.73 -6.63
CA ALA A 177 11.89 6.87 -7.30
C ALA A 177 12.67 7.25 -8.57
N LEU A 178 14.01 7.31 -8.50
CA LEU A 178 14.84 7.58 -9.66
C LEU A 178 14.67 6.53 -10.76
N VAL A 179 14.62 5.25 -10.40
CA VAL A 179 14.43 4.18 -11.39
C VAL A 179 13.04 4.28 -12.03
N ILE A 180 11.97 4.39 -11.23
CA ILE A 180 10.61 4.43 -11.76
C ILE A 180 10.40 5.66 -12.66
N THR A 181 10.83 6.84 -12.23
CA THR A 181 10.71 8.06 -13.03
C THR A 181 11.63 8.08 -14.24
N GLY A 182 12.72 7.32 -14.22
CA GLY A 182 13.58 7.12 -15.37
C GLY A 182 13.03 6.12 -16.39
N MET A 183 12.23 5.14 -15.95
CA MET A 183 11.61 4.17 -16.86
C MET A 183 10.41 4.76 -17.61
N VAL A 184 9.63 5.61 -16.94
CA VAL A 184 8.37 6.15 -17.48
C VAL A 184 8.29 7.63 -17.13
N SER A 185 7.88 8.45 -18.09
CA SER A 185 7.65 9.87 -17.86
C SER A 185 6.64 10.09 -16.73
N TYR A 186 6.90 11.08 -15.89
CA TYR A 186 6.03 11.43 -14.75
C TYR A 186 4.58 11.74 -15.17
N GLU A 187 4.37 12.21 -16.40
CA GLU A 187 3.03 12.49 -16.96
C GLU A 187 2.17 11.23 -17.07
N LEU A 188 2.80 10.07 -17.33
CA LEU A 188 2.12 8.78 -17.46
C LEU A 188 1.95 8.05 -16.11
N LEU A 189 2.70 8.46 -15.08
CA LEU A 189 2.60 7.86 -13.74
C LEU A 189 1.43 8.42 -12.92
N GLY A 190 0.82 9.52 -13.36
CA GLY A 190 -0.28 10.21 -12.68
C GLY A 190 -1.69 9.86 -13.15
N VAL A 191 -1.83 8.85 -14.03
CA VAL A 191 -3.12 8.42 -14.61
C VAL A 191 -3.68 7.24 -13.84
#